data_ea3a7ab185e6564765d119cb8a2235bd
#
_entry.id   ea3a7ab185e6564765d119cb8a2235bd
#
_cell.length_a   1.000
_cell.length_b   1.000
_cell.length_c   1.000
_cell.angle_alpha   90.00
_cell.angle_beta   90.00
_cell.angle_gamma   90.00
#
_symmetry.space_group_name_H-M   'P 1'
#
loop_
_entity.id
_entity.type
_entity.pdbx_description
1 polymer ?
#
loop_
_entity_poly.entity_id
_entity_poly.type
_entity_poly.pdbx_seq_one_letter_code
_entity_poly.pdbx_strand_id
1 'polypeptide(L)'
;KVGVWPKKKKSKTSNDKRDLRKMAQLYLVKMSQVEEFTEDIEKLRKREEILQGSPLFKLSPFLDQDGVLRTKSRLNMRGMSYDKANPMILRGTNSIARMIIEDVHFRVQHSVGLNSMLAELFKKYHVLGLTKAIKKIIGGCLICRKRMAKPSPTLMSPLKKNITERRPFAETGIDFAGPFFIKVGRGKTRKQMFVLVITCLNTRCV
;
A
#
# COMPACT_ATOMS: atom_id res chain seq x y z
N LYS A 1 15.97 -5.48 -48.71
CA LYS A 1 14.54 -5.89 -48.92
C LYS A 1 13.75 -5.44 -47.70
N VAL A 2 12.91 -4.45 -47.90
CA VAL A 2 12.07 -3.83 -46.87
C VAL A 2 10.96 -4.80 -46.52
N GLY A 3 10.88 -5.22 -45.24
CA GLY A 3 9.87 -6.14 -44.74
C GLY A 3 8.48 -5.49 -44.81
N VAL A 4 7.58 -6.17 -45.51
CA VAL A 4 6.17 -5.78 -45.61
C VAL A 4 5.46 -6.00 -44.28
N TRP A 5 5.03 -4.90 -43.67
CA TRP A 5 4.22 -4.91 -42.47
C TRP A 5 2.82 -5.48 -42.76
N PRO A 6 2.31 -6.44 -41.99
CA PRO A 6 0.99 -7.04 -42.28
C PRO A 6 -0.12 -6.01 -42.08
N LYS A 7 -1.00 -5.91 -43.07
CA LYS A 7 -2.17 -5.02 -43.09
C LYS A 7 -3.11 -5.31 -41.91
N LYS A 8 -3.55 -4.26 -41.23
CA LYS A 8 -4.53 -4.25 -40.12
C LYS A 8 -5.77 -5.08 -40.47
N LYS A 9 -6.01 -6.19 -39.79
CA LYS A 9 -7.32 -6.86 -39.74
C LYS A 9 -8.26 -6.06 -38.81
N LYS A 10 -9.52 -5.88 -39.28
CA LYS A 10 -10.59 -5.13 -38.63
C LYS A 10 -10.97 -5.73 -37.26
N SER A 11 -11.39 -4.86 -36.34
CA SER A 11 -12.08 -5.06 -35.06
C SER A 11 -11.57 -6.19 -34.16
N LYS A 12 -10.56 -5.89 -33.37
CA LYS A 12 -10.26 -6.71 -32.18
C LYS A 12 -11.29 -6.39 -31.09
N THR A 13 -12.01 -7.40 -30.65
CA THR A 13 -12.96 -7.34 -29.54
C THR A 13 -12.24 -6.90 -28.25
N SER A 14 -12.98 -6.38 -27.27
CA SER A 14 -12.41 -5.93 -25.99
C SER A 14 -11.67 -7.05 -25.22
N ASN A 15 -12.00 -8.32 -25.53
CA ASN A 15 -11.31 -9.50 -24.99
C ASN A 15 -9.88 -9.63 -25.54
N ASP A 16 -9.68 -9.46 -26.86
CA ASP A 16 -8.36 -9.53 -27.49
C ASP A 16 -7.37 -8.53 -26.89
N LYS A 17 -7.82 -7.31 -26.58
CA LYS A 17 -6.98 -6.28 -25.97
C LYS A 17 -6.57 -6.63 -24.54
N ARG A 18 -7.47 -7.26 -23.78
CA ARG A 18 -7.18 -7.73 -22.41
C ARG A 18 -6.17 -8.87 -22.41
N ASP A 19 -6.30 -9.80 -23.35
CA ASP A 19 -5.42 -10.95 -23.46
C ASP A 19 -4.02 -10.51 -23.92
N LEU A 20 -3.92 -9.56 -24.87
CA LEU A 20 -2.64 -8.97 -25.28
C LEU A 20 -1.93 -8.27 -24.10
N ARG A 21 -2.67 -7.54 -23.26
CA ARG A 21 -2.08 -6.90 -22.08
C ARG A 21 -1.55 -7.93 -21.07
N LYS A 22 -2.31 -9.00 -20.85
CA LYS A 22 -1.87 -10.11 -19.97
C LYS A 22 -0.61 -10.77 -20.50
N MET A 23 -0.57 -11.07 -21.79
CA MET A 23 0.61 -11.66 -22.45
C MET A 23 1.82 -10.74 -22.35
N ALA A 24 1.67 -9.44 -22.63
CA ALA A 24 2.74 -8.47 -22.49
C ALA A 24 3.24 -8.36 -21.05
N GLN A 25 2.33 -8.37 -20.08
CA GLN A 25 2.68 -8.34 -18.65
C GLN A 25 3.45 -9.59 -18.23
N LEU A 26 3.03 -10.78 -18.65
CA LEU A 26 3.73 -12.03 -18.38
C LEU A 26 5.13 -12.03 -19.02
N TYR A 27 5.26 -11.52 -20.24
CA TYR A 27 6.54 -11.42 -20.91
C TYR A 27 7.52 -10.50 -20.16
N LEU A 28 7.07 -9.32 -19.76
CA LEU A 28 7.89 -8.38 -18.98
C LEU A 28 8.32 -8.97 -17.63
N VAL A 29 7.39 -9.63 -16.93
CA VAL A 29 7.69 -10.32 -15.66
C VAL A 29 8.74 -11.41 -15.89
N LYS A 30 8.60 -12.21 -16.93
CA LYS A 30 9.54 -13.27 -17.28
C LYS A 30 10.94 -12.73 -17.58
N MET A 31 11.03 -11.64 -18.35
CA MET A 31 12.33 -10.98 -18.61
C MET A 31 12.98 -10.51 -17.31
N SER A 32 12.22 -9.84 -16.45
CA SER A 32 12.69 -9.40 -15.14
C SER A 32 13.17 -10.57 -14.26
N GLN A 33 12.49 -11.70 -14.31
CA GLN A 33 12.87 -12.90 -13.56
C GLN A 33 14.16 -13.54 -14.09
N VAL A 34 14.34 -13.60 -15.41
CA VAL A 34 15.55 -14.10 -16.03
C VAL A 34 16.75 -13.22 -15.66
N GLU A 35 16.60 -11.91 -15.65
CA GLU A 35 17.66 -10.97 -15.27
C GLU A 35 18.10 -11.15 -13.80
N GLU A 36 17.15 -11.37 -12.88
CA GLU A 36 17.40 -11.36 -11.43
C GLU A 36 17.66 -12.75 -10.81
N PHE A 37 17.17 -13.82 -11.45
CA PHE A 37 17.16 -15.18 -10.89
C PHE A 37 17.67 -16.22 -11.91
N THR A 38 18.63 -15.86 -12.74
CA THR A 38 19.16 -16.71 -13.82
C THR A 38 19.57 -18.10 -13.29
N GLU A 39 20.42 -18.13 -12.27
CA GLU A 39 20.94 -19.38 -11.69
C GLU A 39 19.84 -20.27 -11.10
N ASP A 40 18.89 -19.67 -10.36
CA ASP A 40 17.77 -20.41 -9.75
C ASP A 40 16.83 -20.98 -10.81
N ILE A 41 16.57 -20.21 -11.89
CA ILE A 41 15.75 -20.66 -13.03
C ILE A 41 16.42 -21.82 -13.78
N GLU A 42 17.74 -21.77 -13.99
CA GLU A 42 18.47 -22.86 -14.65
C GLU A 42 18.43 -24.14 -13.83
N LYS A 43 18.61 -24.06 -12.50
CA LYS A 43 18.49 -25.22 -11.60
C LYS A 43 17.07 -25.82 -11.64
N LEU A 44 16.04 -24.97 -11.57
CA LEU A 44 14.66 -25.45 -11.66
C LEU A 44 14.35 -26.13 -13.00
N ARG A 45 14.94 -25.66 -14.12
CA ARG A 45 14.82 -26.33 -15.43
C ARG A 45 15.48 -27.70 -15.45
N LYS A 46 16.62 -27.84 -14.76
CA LYS A 46 17.35 -29.13 -14.62
C LYS A 46 16.73 -30.00 -13.52
N ARG A 47 15.70 -29.57 -12.82
CA ARG A 47 15.10 -30.23 -11.64
C ARG A 47 16.06 -30.41 -10.48
N GLU A 48 17.04 -29.51 -10.37
CA GLU A 48 18.00 -29.46 -9.27
C GLU A 48 17.43 -28.67 -8.10
N GLU A 49 17.93 -28.95 -6.91
CA GLU A 49 17.53 -28.19 -5.70
C GLU A 49 18.16 -26.80 -5.69
N ILE A 50 17.38 -25.82 -5.20
CA ILE A 50 17.87 -24.46 -5.02
C ILE A 50 18.79 -24.41 -3.81
N LEU A 51 19.89 -23.68 -3.93
CA LEU A 51 20.86 -23.50 -2.86
C LEU A 51 20.23 -22.83 -1.64
N GLN A 52 20.61 -23.26 -0.45
CA GLN A 52 20.15 -22.69 0.82
C GLN A 52 20.46 -21.18 0.97
N GLY A 53 21.47 -20.68 0.26
CA GLY A 53 21.83 -19.26 0.22
C GLY A 53 20.94 -18.40 -0.69
N SER A 54 20.11 -18.99 -1.56
CA SER A 54 19.20 -18.24 -2.41
C SER A 54 18.03 -17.65 -1.61
N PRO A 55 17.64 -16.40 -1.89
CA PRO A 55 16.44 -15.80 -1.30
C PRO A 55 15.15 -16.55 -1.65
N LEU A 56 15.18 -17.40 -2.66
CA LEU A 56 14.04 -18.20 -3.11
C LEU A 56 13.90 -19.53 -2.36
N PHE A 57 14.92 -20.00 -1.65
CA PHE A 57 14.92 -21.30 -0.98
C PHE A 57 13.70 -21.55 -0.10
N LYS A 58 13.29 -20.54 0.69
CA LYS A 58 12.14 -20.64 1.60
C LYS A 58 10.77 -20.53 0.94
N LEU A 59 10.73 -20.22 -0.36
CA LEU A 59 9.48 -19.91 -1.08
C LEU A 59 8.93 -21.10 -1.85
N SER A 60 9.61 -22.26 -1.86
CA SER A 60 9.26 -23.42 -2.69
C SER A 60 8.92 -23.00 -4.13
N PRO A 61 9.88 -22.36 -4.85
CA PRO A 61 9.61 -21.82 -6.17
C PRO A 61 9.50 -22.93 -7.21
N PHE A 62 8.74 -22.66 -8.26
CA PHE A 62 8.60 -23.55 -9.42
C PHE A 62 8.39 -22.73 -10.69
N LEU A 63 8.64 -23.33 -11.85
CA LEU A 63 8.32 -22.77 -13.15
C LEU A 63 6.95 -23.27 -13.60
N ASP A 64 6.07 -22.33 -14.00
CA ASP A 64 4.78 -22.69 -14.58
C ASP A 64 4.91 -23.11 -16.07
N GLN A 65 3.76 -23.42 -16.71
CA GLN A 65 3.72 -23.83 -18.11
C GLN A 65 4.26 -22.77 -19.08
N ASP A 66 4.13 -21.51 -18.72
CA ASP A 66 4.66 -20.38 -19.49
C ASP A 66 6.13 -20.09 -19.18
N GLY A 67 6.76 -20.86 -18.28
CA GLY A 67 8.12 -20.67 -17.83
C GLY A 67 8.30 -19.44 -16.91
N VAL A 68 7.24 -19.01 -16.23
CA VAL A 68 7.26 -17.94 -15.23
C VAL A 68 7.57 -18.52 -13.86
N LEU A 69 8.49 -17.89 -13.14
CA LEU A 69 8.88 -18.30 -11.81
C LEU A 69 7.80 -17.88 -10.79
N ARG A 70 7.26 -18.88 -10.09
CA ARG A 70 6.18 -18.71 -9.10
C ARG A 70 6.50 -19.37 -7.78
N THR A 71 5.85 -18.93 -6.71
CA THR A 71 5.89 -19.60 -5.41
C THR A 71 4.59 -20.37 -5.17
N LYS A 72 4.71 -21.53 -4.55
CA LYS A 72 3.54 -22.34 -4.18
C LYS A 72 2.99 -21.89 -2.84
N SER A 73 1.75 -21.42 -2.84
CA SER A 73 1.06 -21.09 -1.57
C SER A 73 0.68 -22.36 -0.81
N ARG A 74 0.74 -22.30 0.52
CA ARG A 74 0.22 -23.37 1.38
C ARG A 74 -1.31 -23.41 1.41
N LEU A 75 -1.96 -22.30 1.02
CA LEU A 75 -3.41 -22.15 1.02
C LEU A 75 -3.93 -22.48 -0.38
N ASN A 76 -4.48 -23.66 -0.57
CA ASN A 76 -5.21 -24.03 -1.77
C ASN A 76 -6.68 -24.17 -1.41
N MET A 77 -7.39 -23.02 -1.36
CA MET A 77 -8.82 -22.99 -1.07
C MET A 77 -9.65 -23.09 -2.36
N ARG A 78 -10.77 -23.80 -2.29
CA ARG A 78 -11.76 -23.83 -3.39
C ARG A 78 -12.18 -22.40 -3.76
N GLY A 79 -12.12 -22.06 -5.05
CA GLY A 79 -12.48 -20.72 -5.54
C GLY A 79 -11.35 -19.68 -5.55
N MET A 80 -10.12 -20.04 -5.14
CA MET A 80 -8.98 -19.15 -5.27
C MET A 80 -8.48 -19.12 -6.71
N SER A 81 -8.18 -17.91 -7.23
CA SER A 81 -7.57 -17.78 -8.56
C SER A 81 -6.16 -18.38 -8.58
N TYR A 82 -5.74 -18.90 -9.74
CA TYR A 82 -4.40 -19.50 -9.93
C TYR A 82 -3.28 -18.54 -9.52
N ASP A 83 -3.35 -17.27 -9.94
CA ASP A 83 -2.34 -16.26 -9.59
C ASP A 83 -2.24 -15.99 -8.09
N LYS A 84 -3.37 -16.08 -7.36
CA LYS A 84 -3.38 -15.90 -5.90
C LYS A 84 -2.84 -17.12 -5.17
N ALA A 85 -3.09 -18.32 -5.69
CA ALA A 85 -2.54 -19.56 -5.16
C ALA A 85 -1.04 -19.71 -5.48
N ASN A 86 -0.60 -19.21 -6.65
CA ASN A 86 0.76 -19.33 -7.16
C ASN A 86 1.26 -17.95 -7.64
N PRO A 87 1.53 -17.01 -6.74
CA PRO A 87 1.94 -15.66 -7.12
C PRO A 87 3.32 -15.66 -7.81
N MET A 88 3.46 -14.76 -8.79
CA MET A 88 4.71 -14.56 -9.53
C MET A 88 5.76 -13.89 -8.65
N ILE A 89 6.98 -14.42 -8.64
CA ILE A 89 8.08 -13.90 -7.85
C ILE A 89 8.74 -12.73 -8.59
N LEU A 90 9.00 -11.64 -7.88
CA LEU A 90 9.73 -10.47 -8.38
C LEU A 90 10.68 -9.95 -7.31
N ARG A 91 11.69 -9.19 -7.70
CA ARG A 91 12.54 -8.44 -6.78
C ARG A 91 12.13 -6.97 -6.76
N GLY A 92 11.91 -6.40 -5.58
CA GLY A 92 11.42 -5.02 -5.42
C GLY A 92 12.38 -3.92 -5.88
N THR A 93 13.64 -4.25 -6.19
CA THR A 93 14.64 -3.35 -6.77
C THR A 93 14.53 -3.26 -8.29
N ASN A 94 13.90 -4.24 -8.93
CA ASN A 94 13.76 -4.30 -10.38
C ASN A 94 12.79 -3.23 -10.92
N SER A 95 13.09 -2.70 -12.10
CA SER A 95 12.29 -1.66 -12.76
C SER A 95 10.86 -2.09 -13.05
N ILE A 96 10.66 -3.33 -13.49
CA ILE A 96 9.33 -3.90 -13.79
C ILE A 96 8.51 -4.03 -12.51
N ALA A 97 9.11 -4.53 -11.42
CA ALA A 97 8.44 -4.60 -10.12
C ALA A 97 8.02 -3.21 -9.63
N ARG A 98 8.90 -2.21 -9.80
CA ARG A 98 8.60 -0.82 -9.46
C ARG A 98 7.42 -0.28 -10.26
N MET A 99 7.38 -0.47 -11.58
CA MET A 99 6.27 -0.04 -12.44
C MET A 99 4.95 -0.71 -12.03
N ILE A 100 4.96 -1.99 -11.69
CA ILE A 100 3.79 -2.71 -11.18
C ILE A 100 3.29 -2.12 -9.86
N ILE A 101 4.20 -1.81 -8.93
CA ILE A 101 3.84 -1.22 -7.63
C ILE A 101 3.31 0.20 -7.82
N GLU A 102 3.89 0.99 -8.72
CA GLU A 102 3.41 2.33 -9.07
C GLU A 102 2.00 2.27 -9.69
N ASP A 103 1.75 1.35 -10.63
CA ASP A 103 0.43 1.15 -11.24
C ASP A 103 -0.63 0.77 -10.17
N VAL A 104 -0.28 -0.11 -9.24
CA VAL A 104 -1.17 -0.44 -8.11
C VAL A 104 -1.42 0.79 -7.23
N HIS A 105 -0.38 1.60 -6.95
CA HIS A 105 -0.50 2.82 -6.17
C HIS A 105 -1.50 3.81 -6.79
N PHE A 106 -1.47 3.98 -8.11
CA PHE A 106 -2.44 4.80 -8.83
C PHE A 106 -3.85 4.19 -8.84
N ARG A 107 -3.97 2.88 -9.05
CA ARG A 107 -5.27 2.18 -9.06
C ARG A 107 -5.99 2.24 -7.72
N VAL A 108 -5.27 2.16 -6.62
CA VAL A 108 -5.85 2.35 -5.27
C VAL A 108 -6.03 3.84 -4.92
N GLN A 109 -5.94 4.74 -5.90
CA GLN A 109 -6.19 6.19 -5.78
C GLN A 109 -5.41 6.86 -4.64
N HIS A 110 -4.13 6.50 -4.49
CA HIS A 110 -3.30 6.98 -3.38
C HIS A 110 -3.93 6.71 -2.00
N SER A 111 -4.75 5.67 -1.92
CA SER A 111 -5.41 5.25 -0.69
C SER A 111 -4.35 4.98 0.36
N VAL A 112 -4.51 5.66 1.47
CA VAL A 112 -3.50 5.77 2.51
C VAL A 112 -3.37 4.44 3.23
N GLY A 113 -2.32 3.70 2.94
CA GLY A 113 -1.98 2.55 3.74
C GLY A 113 -1.12 1.54 3.00
N LEU A 114 -0.01 1.21 3.61
CA LEU A 114 0.86 0.12 3.19
C LEU A 114 0.06 -1.18 2.99
N ASN A 115 -0.87 -1.47 3.91
CA ASN A 115 -1.63 -2.71 3.92
C ASN A 115 -2.56 -2.88 2.72
N SER A 116 -3.18 -1.79 2.24
CA SER A 116 -4.04 -1.83 1.05
C SER A 116 -3.24 -2.19 -0.20
N MET A 117 -2.05 -1.62 -0.35
CA MET A 117 -1.15 -1.95 -1.47
C MET A 117 -0.63 -3.37 -1.37
N LEU A 118 -0.25 -3.82 -0.15
CA LEU A 118 0.17 -5.20 0.08
C LEU A 118 -0.93 -6.19 -0.31
N ALA A 119 -2.16 -5.95 0.14
CA ALA A 119 -3.30 -6.81 -0.15
C ALA A 119 -3.58 -6.92 -1.66
N GLU A 120 -3.44 -5.82 -2.39
CA GLU A 120 -3.65 -5.81 -3.84
C GLU A 120 -2.53 -6.53 -4.59
N LEU A 121 -1.28 -6.28 -4.20
CA LEU A 121 -0.12 -6.93 -4.82
C LEU A 121 -0.08 -8.43 -4.57
N PHE A 122 -0.39 -8.88 -3.35
CA PHE A 122 -0.42 -10.30 -3.01
C PHE A 122 -1.46 -11.14 -3.78
N LYS A 123 -2.39 -10.50 -4.48
CA LYS A 123 -3.32 -11.22 -5.37
C LYS A 123 -2.62 -11.87 -6.56
N LYS A 124 -1.43 -11.36 -6.97
CA LYS A 124 -0.73 -11.80 -8.18
C LYS A 124 0.78 -11.96 -8.01
N TYR A 125 1.40 -11.22 -7.10
CA TYR A 125 2.85 -11.09 -7.02
C TYR A 125 3.37 -11.36 -5.62
N HIS A 126 4.48 -12.07 -5.56
CA HIS A 126 5.32 -12.20 -4.38
C HIS A 126 6.61 -11.40 -4.62
N VAL A 127 6.69 -10.20 -4.07
CA VAL A 127 7.83 -9.31 -4.31
C VAL A 127 8.79 -9.35 -3.12
N LEU A 128 10.03 -9.75 -3.37
CA LEU A 128 11.09 -9.71 -2.37
C LEU A 128 11.43 -8.26 -2.00
N GLY A 129 11.35 -7.93 -0.72
CA GLY A 129 11.56 -6.56 -0.24
C GLY A 129 10.39 -5.59 -0.52
N LEU A 130 9.18 -6.12 -0.73
CA LEU A 130 7.98 -5.37 -1.11
C LEU A 130 7.70 -4.16 -0.22
N THR A 131 7.75 -4.32 1.10
CA THR A 131 7.48 -3.23 2.06
C THR A 131 8.41 -2.03 1.86
N LYS A 132 9.70 -2.30 1.60
CA LYS A 132 10.72 -1.28 1.35
C LYS A 132 10.45 -0.54 0.02
N ALA A 133 10.08 -1.30 -1.02
CA ALA A 133 9.74 -0.75 -2.34
C ALA A 133 8.48 0.14 -2.26
N ILE A 134 7.41 -0.31 -1.60
CA ILE A 134 6.18 0.48 -1.40
C ILE A 134 6.47 1.77 -0.63
N LYS A 135 7.20 1.70 0.49
CA LYS A 135 7.55 2.89 1.28
C LYS A 135 8.31 3.93 0.46
N LYS A 136 9.22 3.49 -0.42
CA LYS A 136 9.95 4.37 -1.34
C LYS A 136 9.01 5.09 -2.32
N ILE A 137 8.04 4.37 -2.90
CA ILE A 137 7.08 4.94 -3.85
C ILE A 137 6.13 5.92 -3.15
N ILE A 138 5.56 5.55 -1.99
CA ILE A 138 4.68 6.44 -1.20
C ILE A 138 5.43 7.71 -0.78
N GLY A 139 6.66 7.57 -0.31
CA GLY A 139 7.50 8.70 0.09
C GLY A 139 7.87 9.66 -1.05
N GLY A 140 7.98 9.14 -2.28
CA GLY A 140 8.19 9.94 -3.49
C GLY A 140 6.92 10.60 -4.04
N CYS A 141 5.73 10.14 -3.65
CA CYS A 141 4.47 10.65 -4.17
C CYS A 141 4.06 11.96 -3.48
N LEU A 142 3.92 13.04 -4.26
CA LEU A 142 3.52 14.35 -3.74
C LEU A 142 2.13 14.34 -3.09
N ILE A 143 1.18 13.61 -3.66
CA ILE A 143 -0.19 13.49 -3.13
C ILE A 143 -0.17 12.82 -1.77
N CYS A 144 0.55 11.70 -1.65
CA CYS A 144 0.70 10.98 -0.38
C CYS A 144 1.43 11.83 0.66
N ARG A 145 2.50 12.51 0.27
CA ARG A 145 3.24 13.43 1.16
C ARG A 145 2.35 14.54 1.71
N LYS A 146 1.54 15.19 0.87
CA LYS A 146 0.58 16.21 1.32
C LYS A 146 -0.43 15.66 2.30
N ARG A 147 -0.99 14.47 2.04
CA ARG A 147 -1.98 13.82 2.93
C ARG A 147 -1.38 13.38 4.26
N MET A 148 -0.12 13.01 4.29
CA MET A 148 0.59 12.53 5.49
C MET A 148 1.36 13.64 6.21
N ALA A 149 1.35 14.86 5.67
CA ALA A 149 2.03 16.00 6.28
C ALA A 149 1.44 16.29 7.67
N LYS A 150 2.30 16.34 8.66
CA LYS A 150 1.92 16.78 10.00
C LYS A 150 1.79 18.30 9.99
N PRO A 151 0.80 18.87 10.69
CA PRO A 151 0.73 20.31 10.88
C PRO A 151 2.00 20.81 11.56
N SER A 152 2.46 22.00 11.16
CA SER A 152 3.58 22.64 11.84
C SER A 152 3.21 22.89 13.31
N PRO A 153 4.10 22.56 14.27
CA PRO A 153 3.81 22.88 15.66
C PRO A 153 3.70 24.38 15.80
N THR A 154 2.60 24.82 16.42
CA THR A 154 2.41 26.23 16.78
C THR A 154 3.40 26.59 17.90
N LEU A 155 4.14 27.69 17.70
CA LEU A 155 4.96 28.24 18.77
C LEU A 155 4.04 28.76 19.87
N MET A 156 4.04 28.10 21.01
CA MET A 156 3.36 28.62 22.20
C MET A 156 4.22 29.69 22.85
N SER A 157 3.66 30.86 23.05
CA SER A 157 4.29 31.91 23.87
C SER A 157 4.48 31.39 25.31
N PRO A 158 5.62 31.66 25.97
CA PRO A 158 5.78 31.26 27.35
C PRO A 158 4.72 31.96 28.22
N LEU A 159 4.14 31.21 29.15
CA LEU A 159 3.18 31.72 30.11
C LEU A 159 3.88 32.80 30.98
N LYS A 160 3.18 33.91 31.23
CA LYS A 160 3.68 34.96 32.14
C LYS A 160 3.96 34.36 33.53
N LYS A 161 5.13 34.57 34.07
CA LYS A 161 5.58 34.00 35.35
C LYS A 161 4.68 34.34 36.56
N ASN A 162 3.84 35.35 36.49
CA ASN A 162 3.05 35.90 37.62
C ASN A 162 1.70 35.17 37.84
N ILE A 163 1.43 34.07 37.20
CA ILE A 163 0.17 33.32 37.39
C ILE A 163 0.20 32.50 38.70
N THR A 164 1.37 32.29 39.32
CA THR A 164 1.56 31.32 40.40
C THR A 164 1.29 31.85 41.82
N GLU A 165 1.05 33.17 42.01
CA GLU A 165 0.97 33.74 43.35
C GLU A 165 -0.44 34.22 43.74
N ARG A 166 -1.49 33.89 42.95
CA ARG A 166 -2.84 34.35 43.20
C ARG A 166 -3.73 33.27 43.78
N ARG A 167 -4.83 33.66 44.42
CA ARG A 167 -5.88 32.77 44.95
C ARG A 167 -6.41 31.85 43.83
N PRO A 168 -6.79 30.59 44.10
CA PRO A 168 -7.47 29.74 43.16
C PRO A 168 -8.65 30.47 42.46
N PHE A 169 -8.78 30.25 41.14
CA PHE A 169 -9.77 30.90 40.27
C PHE A 169 -9.71 32.44 40.17
N ALA A 170 -8.64 33.10 40.67
CA ALA A 170 -8.45 34.52 40.41
C ALA A 170 -8.24 34.82 38.91
N GLU A 171 -7.60 33.91 38.20
CA GLU A 171 -7.51 33.90 36.74
C GLU A 171 -8.13 32.59 36.21
N THR A 172 -9.15 32.74 35.39
CA THR A 172 -9.97 31.61 34.93
C THR A 172 -9.99 31.56 33.42
N GLY A 173 -9.66 30.40 32.86
CA GLY A 173 -9.86 30.09 31.45
C GLY A 173 -11.25 29.50 31.24
N ILE A 174 -11.94 29.95 30.22
CA ILE A 174 -13.27 29.44 29.84
C ILE A 174 -13.20 28.94 28.42
N ASP A 175 -13.64 27.68 28.20
CA ASP A 175 -13.67 27.04 26.89
C ASP A 175 -14.96 26.25 26.71
N PHE A 176 -15.38 26.06 25.44
CA PHE A 176 -16.52 25.25 25.08
C PHE A 176 -16.11 24.01 24.33
N ALA A 177 -16.39 22.86 24.90
CA ALA A 177 -16.21 21.58 24.23
C ALA A 177 -17.50 21.14 23.53
N GLY A 178 -17.44 20.77 22.26
CA GLY A 178 -18.59 20.34 21.46
C GLY A 178 -18.52 20.79 20.01
N PRO A 179 -19.60 20.65 19.25
CA PRO A 179 -20.95 20.21 19.65
C PRO A 179 -21.07 18.70 19.90
N PHE A 180 -21.71 18.32 21.00
CA PHE A 180 -22.13 16.94 21.26
C PHE A 180 -23.60 16.77 20.88
N PHE A 181 -23.92 15.65 20.19
CA PHE A 181 -25.28 15.36 19.82
C PHE A 181 -25.90 14.40 20.83
N ILE A 182 -26.85 14.90 21.61
CA ILE A 182 -27.62 14.10 22.56
C ILE A 182 -28.98 13.75 22.02
N LYS A 183 -29.48 12.56 22.35
CA LYS A 183 -30.82 12.12 22.04
C LYS A 183 -31.78 12.64 23.12
N VAL A 184 -32.79 13.40 22.72
CA VAL A 184 -33.78 13.94 23.65
C VAL A 184 -35.07 13.14 23.52
N GLY A 185 -35.49 12.53 24.63
CA GLY A 185 -36.74 11.76 24.72
C GLY A 185 -36.69 10.43 23.99
N ARG A 186 -37.84 9.78 23.77
CA ARG A 186 -38.01 8.50 23.08
C ARG A 186 -37.97 8.60 21.55
N GLY A 187 -37.90 9.82 20.98
CA GLY A 187 -37.89 10.09 19.56
C GLY A 187 -36.50 10.02 18.90
N LYS A 188 -36.41 10.27 17.58
CA LYS A 188 -35.18 10.37 16.81
C LYS A 188 -34.50 11.75 16.88
N THR A 189 -35.07 12.70 17.63
CA THR A 189 -34.59 14.07 17.68
C THR A 189 -33.26 14.15 18.43
N ARG A 190 -32.27 14.77 17.77
CA ARG A 190 -30.96 15.05 18.36
C ARG A 190 -30.83 16.53 18.58
N LYS A 191 -30.35 16.94 19.76
CA LYS A 191 -30.02 18.35 20.07
C LYS A 191 -28.50 18.47 20.22
N GLN A 192 -27.98 19.60 19.78
CA GLN A 192 -26.59 19.97 20.01
C GLN A 192 -26.44 20.49 21.44
N MET A 193 -25.42 20.01 22.12
CA MET A 193 -25.04 20.52 23.44
C MET A 193 -23.55 20.82 23.44
N PHE A 194 -23.22 21.84 24.23
CA PHE A 194 -21.84 22.23 24.50
C PHE A 194 -21.59 22.08 25.99
N VAL A 195 -20.40 21.64 26.34
CA VAL A 195 -19.93 21.59 27.72
C VAL A 195 -19.05 22.81 27.94
N LEU A 196 -19.41 23.62 28.94
CA LEU A 196 -18.58 24.73 29.38
C LEU A 196 -17.48 24.16 30.32
N VAL A 197 -16.23 24.36 29.96
CA VAL A 197 -15.08 23.99 30.76
C VAL A 197 -14.51 25.27 31.40
N ILE A 198 -14.47 25.30 32.72
CA ILE A 198 -13.90 26.41 33.50
C ILE A 198 -12.64 25.90 34.19
N THR A 199 -11.49 26.46 33.82
CA THR A 199 -10.19 26.00 34.32
C THR A 199 -9.50 27.13 35.11
N CYS A 200 -9.06 26.83 36.32
CA CYS A 200 -8.20 27.74 37.06
C CYS A 200 -6.81 27.76 36.42
N LEU A 201 -6.37 28.91 35.92
CA LEU A 201 -5.05 29.04 35.28
C LEU A 201 -3.89 28.88 36.26
N ASN A 202 -4.14 29.17 37.54
CA ASN A 202 -3.13 29.09 38.60
C ASN A 202 -2.90 27.63 39.07
N THR A 203 -3.99 26.92 39.42
CA THR A 203 -3.90 25.55 39.99
C THR A 203 -4.11 24.45 38.91
N ARG A 204 -4.54 24.83 37.71
CA ARG A 204 -4.95 23.94 36.61
C ARG A 204 -6.11 22.97 36.96
N CYS A 205 -6.85 23.27 38.03
CA CYS A 205 -8.10 22.57 38.34
C CYS A 205 -9.20 22.99 37.36
N VAL A 206 -10.09 22.04 37.04
CA VAL A 206 -11.29 22.20 36.19
C VAL A 206 -12.51 22.15 37.06
#